data_52b50c325a2e8508bc32d9f447d192e9
#
_entry.id   52b50c325a2e8508bc32d9f447d192e9
#
_cell.length_a   1.000
_cell.length_b   1.000
_cell.length_c   1.000
_cell.angle_alpha   90.00
_cell.angle_beta   90.00
_cell.angle_gamma   90.00
#
_symmetry.space_group_name_H-M   'P 1'
#
loop_
_entity.id
_entity.type
_entity.pdbx_description
1 polymer ?
#
loop_
_entity_poly.entity_id
_entity_poly.type
_entity_poly.pdbx_seq_one_letter_code
_entity_poly.pdbx_strand_id
1 'polypeptide(L)'
;MPRCFWCNDDPLYIAYHDDEWGVPLRDPQRLFELLLLEGFQAGLSWITVLKKRARYREALFGFDAQRLALLSDEEIEELMLDAGIIRNRLKLKAARQNAQAWLRLDDPVALLWSFVGGVPQINHFKDRSEVPAITPAAEAMSKALKKVGFTFVGPTICYAYMQAAGMVMDHTTDCDRYRLLVNPR
;
A
#
# COMPACT_ATOMS: atom_id res chain seq x y z
N MET A 1 -9.22 -11.46 -20.93
CA MET A 1 -9.36 -10.08 -20.44
C MET A 1 -8.00 -9.45 -20.38
N PRO A 2 -7.73 -8.37 -21.12
CA PRO A 2 -6.45 -7.68 -21.05
C PRO A 2 -6.28 -7.03 -19.67
N ARG A 3 -5.08 -7.21 -19.08
CA ARG A 3 -4.68 -6.65 -17.79
C ARG A 3 -3.47 -5.75 -17.95
N CYS A 4 -3.18 -4.95 -16.93
CA CYS A 4 -2.00 -4.10 -16.92
C CYS A 4 -0.71 -4.93 -17.07
N PHE A 5 0.30 -4.32 -17.65
CA PHE A 5 1.60 -4.92 -18.00
C PHE A 5 2.34 -5.61 -16.84
N TRP A 6 2.05 -5.23 -15.60
CA TRP A 6 2.68 -5.79 -14.41
C TRP A 6 1.99 -7.05 -13.87
N CYS A 7 0.73 -7.29 -14.25
CA CYS A 7 -0.04 -8.46 -13.82
C CYS A 7 0.32 -9.67 -14.69
N ASN A 8 0.81 -10.73 -14.07
CA ASN A 8 1.09 -12.00 -14.72
C ASN A 8 -0.05 -13.02 -14.50
N ASP A 9 0.17 -14.28 -14.87
CA ASP A 9 -0.83 -15.36 -14.80
C ASP A 9 -1.00 -15.98 -13.40
N ASP A 10 -0.33 -15.47 -12.36
CA ASP A 10 -0.50 -15.94 -10.98
C ASP A 10 -1.93 -15.60 -10.50
N PRO A 11 -2.75 -16.60 -10.08
CA PRO A 11 -4.14 -16.35 -9.70
C PRO A 11 -4.31 -15.32 -8.58
N LEU A 12 -3.36 -15.26 -7.64
CA LEU A 12 -3.38 -14.28 -6.56
C LEU A 12 -3.13 -12.86 -7.08
N TYR A 13 -2.22 -12.74 -8.07
CA TYR A 13 -1.91 -11.46 -8.67
C TYR A 13 -3.06 -10.97 -9.56
N ILE A 14 -3.72 -11.89 -10.27
CA ILE A 14 -4.94 -11.62 -11.05
C ILE A 14 -6.05 -11.09 -10.14
N ALA A 15 -6.35 -11.80 -9.04
CA ALA A 15 -7.38 -11.37 -8.10
C ALA A 15 -7.07 -9.99 -7.51
N TYR A 16 -5.82 -9.74 -7.11
CA TYR A 16 -5.41 -8.44 -6.62
C TYR A 16 -5.60 -7.32 -7.66
N HIS A 17 -5.17 -7.57 -8.92
CA HIS A 17 -5.35 -6.61 -10.00
C HIS A 17 -6.82 -6.33 -10.31
N ASP A 18 -7.64 -7.39 -10.36
CA ASP A 18 -9.02 -7.27 -10.81
C ASP A 18 -9.95 -6.72 -9.72
N ASP A 19 -9.67 -6.98 -8.43
CA ASP A 19 -10.62 -6.72 -7.35
C ASP A 19 -10.16 -5.66 -6.35
N GLU A 20 -8.86 -5.37 -6.27
CA GLU A 20 -8.32 -4.50 -5.23
C GLU A 20 -7.58 -3.26 -5.80
N TRP A 21 -6.60 -3.45 -6.67
CA TRP A 21 -5.73 -2.38 -7.15
C TRP A 21 -6.50 -1.32 -7.95
N GLY A 22 -6.32 -0.04 -7.58
CA GLY A 22 -7.00 1.08 -8.24
C GLY A 22 -8.46 1.28 -7.79
N VAL A 23 -8.97 0.44 -6.89
CA VAL A 23 -10.31 0.61 -6.32
C VAL A 23 -10.24 1.57 -5.12
N PRO A 24 -11.05 2.65 -5.09
CA PRO A 24 -11.01 3.63 -4.00
C PRO A 24 -11.23 3.00 -2.62
N LEU A 25 -10.22 3.07 -1.77
CA LEU A 25 -10.20 2.51 -0.42
C LEU A 25 -10.31 3.62 0.62
N ARG A 26 -11.30 3.54 1.53
CA ARG A 26 -11.52 4.53 2.60
C ARG A 26 -11.65 3.90 3.99
N ASP A 27 -11.55 2.59 4.08
CA ASP A 27 -11.50 1.90 5.37
C ASP A 27 -10.14 2.16 6.03
N PRO A 28 -10.08 2.75 7.24
CA PRO A 28 -8.83 3.14 7.88
C PRO A 28 -7.94 1.93 8.23
N GLN A 29 -8.54 0.82 8.62
CA GLN A 29 -7.80 -0.41 8.96
C GLN A 29 -7.10 -0.99 7.72
N ARG A 30 -7.81 -1.06 6.59
CA ARG A 30 -7.25 -1.55 5.34
C ARG A 30 -6.23 -0.58 4.73
N LEU A 31 -6.43 0.73 4.89
CA LEU A 31 -5.45 1.74 4.48
C LEU A 31 -4.15 1.60 5.28
N PHE A 32 -4.24 1.37 6.59
CA PHE A 32 -3.06 1.14 7.42
C PHE A 32 -2.34 -0.16 7.05
N GLU A 33 -3.07 -1.28 6.89
CA GLU A 33 -2.52 -2.54 6.41
C GLU A 33 -1.76 -2.34 5.09
N LEU A 34 -2.39 -1.70 4.11
CA LEU A 34 -1.82 -1.48 2.80
C LEU A 34 -0.55 -0.62 2.88
N LEU A 35 -0.54 0.43 3.71
CA LEU A 35 0.63 1.28 3.90
C LEU A 35 1.83 0.50 4.45
N LEU A 36 1.61 -0.39 5.42
CA LEU A 36 2.66 -1.26 5.93
C LEU A 36 3.15 -2.26 4.89
N LEU A 37 2.24 -2.88 4.13
CA LEU A 37 2.60 -3.84 3.08
C LEU A 37 3.42 -3.18 1.96
N GLU A 38 3.08 -1.96 1.55
CA GLU A 38 3.88 -1.19 0.58
C GLU A 38 5.29 -0.88 1.14
N GLY A 39 5.39 -0.55 2.41
CA GLY A 39 6.69 -0.38 3.08
C GLY A 39 7.50 -1.67 3.11
N PHE A 40 6.86 -2.83 3.32
CA PHE A 40 7.52 -4.14 3.30
C PHE A 40 8.02 -4.52 1.91
N GLN A 41 7.44 -3.99 0.85
CA GLN A 41 7.88 -4.21 -0.52
C GLN A 41 9.26 -3.61 -0.82
N ALA A 42 9.73 -2.62 -0.08
CA ALA A 42 11.00 -1.95 -0.38
C ALA A 42 12.14 -2.97 -0.64
N GLY A 43 12.70 -2.92 -1.86
CA GLY A 43 13.73 -3.86 -2.33
C GLY A 43 13.23 -5.24 -2.80
N LEU A 44 11.90 -5.44 -2.89
CA LEU A 44 11.27 -6.70 -3.28
C LEU A 44 10.20 -6.47 -4.37
N SER A 45 9.69 -7.56 -4.96
CA SER A 45 8.52 -7.51 -5.84
C SER A 45 7.22 -7.52 -5.04
N TRP A 46 6.18 -6.86 -5.57
CA TRP A 46 4.86 -6.83 -4.92
C TRP A 46 4.25 -8.22 -4.75
N ILE A 47 4.39 -9.10 -5.73
CA ILE A 47 3.88 -10.47 -5.62
C ILE A 47 4.52 -11.25 -4.46
N THR A 48 5.77 -10.96 -4.10
CA THR A 48 6.43 -11.55 -2.94
C THR A 48 5.72 -11.15 -1.65
N VAL A 49 5.37 -9.87 -1.50
CA VAL A 49 4.62 -9.36 -0.35
C VAL A 49 3.20 -9.91 -0.34
N LEU A 50 2.54 -9.89 -1.50
CA LEU A 50 1.17 -10.36 -1.66
C LEU A 50 1.00 -11.83 -1.25
N LYS A 51 1.93 -12.70 -1.63
CA LYS A 51 1.95 -14.12 -1.23
C LYS A 51 2.12 -14.32 0.27
N LYS A 52 2.71 -13.37 0.96
CA LYS A 52 2.92 -13.40 2.42
C LYS A 52 1.83 -12.64 3.20
N ARG A 53 0.92 -11.96 2.52
CA ARG A 53 -0.09 -11.08 3.14
C ARG A 53 -0.95 -11.81 4.18
N ALA A 54 -1.42 -13.02 3.87
CA ALA A 54 -2.23 -13.80 4.81
C ALA A 54 -1.44 -14.10 6.09
N ARG A 55 -0.17 -14.53 5.95
CA ARG A 55 0.68 -14.78 7.11
C ARG A 55 1.02 -13.50 7.89
N TYR A 56 1.22 -12.39 7.20
CA TYR A 56 1.39 -11.09 7.87
C TYR A 56 0.17 -10.71 8.70
N ARG A 57 -1.05 -10.93 8.20
CA ARG A 57 -2.27 -10.67 8.99
C ARG A 57 -2.31 -11.47 10.28
N GLU A 58 -1.92 -12.74 10.25
CA GLU A 58 -1.82 -13.56 11.47
C GLU A 58 -0.71 -13.08 12.40
N ALA A 59 0.51 -12.89 11.86
CA ALA A 59 1.70 -12.56 12.64
C ALA A 59 1.65 -11.13 13.22
N LEU A 60 0.98 -10.20 12.55
CA LEU A 60 0.85 -8.80 12.93
C LEU A 60 -0.56 -8.44 13.45
N PHE A 61 -1.24 -9.41 14.08
CA PHE A 61 -2.52 -9.19 14.80
C PHE A 61 -3.60 -8.53 13.95
N GLY A 62 -3.72 -8.91 12.67
CA GLY A 62 -4.64 -8.29 11.72
C GLY A 62 -4.30 -6.85 11.37
N PHE A 63 -3.05 -6.44 11.55
CA PHE A 63 -2.59 -5.04 11.42
C PHE A 63 -3.31 -4.07 12.36
N ASP A 64 -3.69 -4.53 13.55
CA ASP A 64 -4.23 -3.67 14.60
C ASP A 64 -3.16 -2.66 15.04
N ALA A 65 -3.40 -1.38 14.77
CA ALA A 65 -2.43 -0.33 15.04
C ALA A 65 -2.16 -0.17 16.56
N GLN A 66 -3.17 -0.37 17.42
CA GLN A 66 -3.00 -0.29 18.87
C GLN A 66 -2.09 -1.41 19.37
N ARG A 67 -2.30 -2.64 18.88
CA ARG A 67 -1.47 -3.79 19.26
C ARG A 67 -0.05 -3.67 18.69
N LEU A 68 0.09 -3.25 17.42
CA LEU A 68 1.39 -3.07 16.77
C LEU A 68 2.23 -1.96 17.41
N ALA A 69 1.60 -0.89 17.88
CA ALA A 69 2.30 0.20 18.56
C ALA A 69 2.99 -0.23 19.87
N LEU A 70 2.53 -1.33 20.46
CA LEU A 70 3.03 -1.91 21.72
C LEU A 70 3.98 -3.09 21.52
N LEU A 71 4.33 -3.46 20.28
CA LEU A 71 5.28 -4.54 20.03
C LEU A 71 6.56 -4.35 20.85
N SER A 72 6.96 -5.36 21.60
CA SER A 72 8.25 -5.35 22.31
C SER A 72 9.41 -5.74 21.39
N ASP A 73 10.64 -5.51 21.81
CA ASP A 73 11.81 -5.94 21.05
C ASP A 73 11.91 -7.48 21.02
N GLU A 74 11.48 -8.16 22.11
CA GLU A 74 11.41 -9.62 22.20
C GLU A 74 10.41 -10.18 21.18
N GLU A 75 9.21 -9.62 21.09
CA GLU A 75 8.21 -10.02 20.08
C GLU A 75 8.73 -9.80 18.65
N ILE A 76 9.50 -8.73 18.39
CA ILE A 76 10.13 -8.51 17.08
C ILE A 76 11.16 -9.60 16.79
N GLU A 77 11.97 -10.03 17.77
CA GLU A 77 12.90 -11.14 17.58
C GLU A 77 12.17 -12.48 17.34
N GLU A 78 11.04 -12.72 17.97
CA GLU A 78 10.20 -13.89 17.69
C GLU A 78 9.66 -13.85 16.25
N LEU A 79 9.18 -12.70 15.78
CA LEU A 79 8.76 -12.51 14.40
C LEU A 79 9.88 -12.74 13.38
N MET A 80 11.14 -12.48 13.74
CA MET A 80 12.30 -12.78 12.90
C MET A 80 12.53 -14.28 12.68
N LEU A 81 11.91 -15.15 13.48
CA LEU A 81 11.95 -16.61 13.31
C LEU A 81 10.89 -17.11 12.33
N ASP A 82 9.87 -16.30 12.01
CA ASP A 82 8.78 -16.69 11.13
C ASP A 82 9.19 -16.64 9.64
N ALA A 83 9.39 -17.80 9.03
CA ALA A 83 9.71 -17.92 7.61
C ALA A 83 8.53 -17.53 6.68
N GLY A 84 7.32 -17.44 7.20
CA GLY A 84 6.12 -17.05 6.46
C GLY A 84 6.05 -15.56 6.14
N ILE A 85 6.81 -14.73 6.84
CA ILE A 85 6.95 -13.30 6.59
C ILE A 85 8.34 -12.94 6.05
N ILE A 86 8.51 -11.69 5.63
CA ILE A 86 9.85 -11.16 5.26
C ILE A 86 10.61 -10.86 6.55
N ARG A 87 11.65 -11.64 6.82
CA ARG A 87 12.48 -11.51 8.03
C ARG A 87 13.45 -10.34 7.92
N ASN A 88 12.94 -9.15 8.12
CA ASN A 88 13.72 -7.91 8.13
C ASN A 88 13.40 -7.09 9.38
N ARG A 89 14.34 -7.06 10.33
CA ARG A 89 14.18 -6.40 11.63
C ARG A 89 13.85 -4.91 11.49
N LEU A 90 14.45 -4.19 10.55
CA LEU A 90 14.16 -2.78 10.33
C LEU A 90 12.71 -2.57 9.87
N LYS A 91 12.19 -3.43 9.00
CA LYS A 91 10.80 -3.36 8.55
C LYS A 91 9.81 -3.69 9.67
N LEU A 92 10.14 -4.65 10.55
CA LEU A 92 9.29 -4.98 11.70
C LEU A 92 9.31 -3.85 12.76
N LYS A 93 10.46 -3.25 13.04
CA LYS A 93 10.55 -2.05 13.88
C LYS A 93 9.80 -0.87 13.27
N ALA A 94 9.86 -0.73 11.95
CA ALA A 94 9.09 0.28 11.23
C ALA A 94 7.57 0.06 11.35
N ALA A 95 7.08 -1.19 11.36
CA ALA A 95 5.66 -1.47 11.59
C ALA A 95 5.20 -0.92 12.95
N ARG A 96 5.96 -1.14 14.02
CA ARG A 96 5.70 -0.56 15.35
C ARG A 96 5.70 0.97 15.31
N GLN A 97 6.74 1.57 14.74
CA GLN A 97 6.85 3.03 14.63
C GLN A 97 5.72 3.64 13.82
N ASN A 98 5.37 3.01 12.70
CA ASN A 98 4.28 3.48 11.84
C ASN A 98 2.92 3.33 12.52
N ALA A 99 2.71 2.29 13.33
CA ALA A 99 1.51 2.16 14.16
C ALA A 99 1.41 3.30 15.19
N GLN A 100 2.50 3.63 15.86
CA GLN A 100 2.55 4.76 16.78
C GLN A 100 2.28 6.09 16.06
N ALA A 101 2.79 6.27 14.85
CA ALA A 101 2.54 7.46 14.03
C ALA A 101 1.08 7.52 13.57
N TRP A 102 0.50 6.38 13.15
CA TRP A 102 -0.89 6.26 12.74
C TRP A 102 -1.86 6.69 13.84
N LEU A 103 -1.62 6.23 15.06
CA LEU A 103 -2.45 6.57 16.23
C LEU A 103 -2.38 8.05 16.65
N ARG A 104 -1.42 8.82 16.13
CA ARG A 104 -1.34 10.27 16.35
C ARG A 104 -2.14 11.10 15.34
N LEU A 105 -2.68 10.45 14.30
CA LEU A 105 -3.50 11.13 13.29
C LEU A 105 -4.95 11.23 13.77
N ASP A 106 -5.52 12.41 13.73
CA ASP A 106 -6.93 12.64 14.11
C ASP A 106 -7.87 11.98 13.08
N ASP A 107 -7.60 12.17 11.80
CA ASP A 107 -8.33 11.55 10.69
C ASP A 107 -7.34 11.11 9.59
N PRO A 108 -6.84 9.87 9.66
CA PRO A 108 -5.91 9.36 8.68
C PRO A 108 -6.51 9.23 7.27
N VAL A 109 -7.81 8.97 7.16
CA VAL A 109 -8.49 8.85 5.86
C VAL A 109 -8.54 10.20 5.17
N ALA A 110 -8.99 11.25 5.88
CA ALA A 110 -9.03 12.60 5.35
C ALA A 110 -7.64 13.11 4.98
N LEU A 111 -6.64 12.88 5.84
CA LEU A 111 -5.25 13.25 5.53
C LEU A 111 -4.75 12.61 4.24
N LEU A 112 -4.88 11.29 4.11
CA LEU A 112 -4.36 10.55 2.96
C LEU A 112 -5.05 10.95 1.66
N TRP A 113 -6.37 11.09 1.68
CA TRP A 113 -7.14 11.49 0.51
C TRP A 113 -6.99 12.97 0.15
N SER A 114 -6.53 13.83 1.08
CA SER A 114 -6.31 15.25 0.80
C SER A 114 -5.27 15.50 -0.30
N PHE A 115 -4.30 14.60 -0.46
CA PHE A 115 -3.24 14.73 -1.49
C PHE A 115 -3.76 14.59 -2.93
N VAL A 116 -4.97 14.09 -3.09
CA VAL A 116 -5.67 14.02 -4.39
C VAL A 116 -6.99 14.81 -4.39
N GLY A 117 -7.17 15.74 -3.45
CA GLY A 117 -8.38 16.57 -3.37
C GLY A 117 -9.63 15.81 -2.93
N GLY A 118 -9.48 14.67 -2.24
CA GLY A 118 -10.56 13.87 -1.69
C GLY A 118 -11.28 12.96 -2.69
N VAL A 119 -10.91 12.98 -3.97
CA VAL A 119 -11.51 12.17 -5.04
C VAL A 119 -10.43 11.46 -5.86
N PRO A 120 -10.72 10.28 -6.44
CA PRO A 120 -9.77 9.58 -7.29
C PRO A 120 -9.32 10.44 -8.48
N GLN A 121 -8.02 10.49 -8.72
CA GLN A 121 -7.46 11.03 -9.96
C GLN A 121 -7.44 9.94 -11.01
N ILE A 122 -8.14 10.14 -12.13
CA ILE A 122 -8.18 9.19 -13.23
C ILE A 122 -7.11 9.57 -14.25
N ASN A 123 -6.10 8.72 -14.42
CA ASN A 123 -5.08 8.85 -15.43
C ASN A 123 -5.42 8.02 -16.66
N HIS A 124 -4.88 8.39 -17.83
CA HIS A 124 -5.21 7.77 -19.12
C HIS A 124 -3.93 7.23 -19.80
N PHE A 125 -3.11 6.53 -19.03
CA PHE A 125 -1.86 5.94 -19.51
C PHE A 125 -2.13 4.82 -20.52
N LYS A 126 -1.40 4.81 -21.62
CA LYS A 126 -1.53 3.80 -22.66
C LYS A 126 -0.62 2.61 -22.42
N ASP A 127 0.55 2.86 -21.84
CA ASP A 127 1.56 1.84 -21.60
C ASP A 127 2.44 2.20 -20.38
N ARG A 128 3.36 1.28 -20.05
CA ARG A 128 4.25 1.40 -18.90
C ARG A 128 5.11 2.68 -18.92
N SER A 129 5.50 3.16 -20.08
CA SER A 129 6.43 4.30 -20.19
C SER A 129 5.80 5.62 -19.75
N GLU A 130 4.49 5.69 -19.78
CA GLU A 130 3.73 6.87 -19.38
C GLU A 130 3.47 6.92 -17.87
N VAL A 131 3.55 5.76 -17.16
CA VAL A 131 3.29 5.69 -15.73
C VAL A 131 4.49 6.23 -14.94
N PRO A 132 4.34 7.33 -14.19
CA PRO A 132 5.44 7.90 -13.43
C PRO A 132 5.81 7.01 -12.23
N ALA A 133 7.08 7.05 -11.83
CA ALA A 133 7.51 6.41 -10.59
C ALA A 133 7.21 7.27 -9.34
N ILE A 134 7.12 8.58 -9.53
CA ILE A 134 6.92 9.58 -8.47
C ILE A 134 6.07 10.73 -9.04
N THR A 135 5.18 11.28 -8.22
CA THR A 135 4.40 12.48 -8.55
C THR A 135 4.55 13.53 -7.45
N PRO A 136 4.24 14.82 -7.74
CA PRO A 136 4.23 15.86 -6.70
C PRO A 136 3.32 15.54 -5.51
N ALA A 137 2.17 14.89 -5.76
CA ALA A 137 1.26 14.45 -4.71
C ALA A 137 1.89 13.36 -3.82
N ALA A 138 2.60 12.40 -4.41
CA ALA A 138 3.32 11.35 -3.67
C ALA A 138 4.50 11.94 -2.86
N GLU A 139 5.20 12.92 -3.39
CA GLU A 139 6.25 13.64 -2.65
C GLU A 139 5.67 14.40 -1.45
N ALA A 140 4.54 15.09 -1.64
CA ALA A 140 3.85 15.80 -0.57
C ALA A 140 3.35 14.83 0.51
N MET A 141 2.75 13.70 0.13
CA MET A 141 2.34 12.63 1.05
C MET A 141 3.53 12.08 1.83
N SER A 142 4.62 11.74 1.15
CA SER A 142 5.85 11.25 1.77
C SER A 142 6.38 12.23 2.83
N LYS A 143 6.46 13.51 2.48
CA LYS A 143 6.93 14.56 3.39
C LYS A 143 6.02 14.71 4.62
N ALA A 144 4.71 14.70 4.41
CA ALA A 144 3.74 14.81 5.50
C ALA A 144 3.79 13.61 6.44
N LEU A 145 3.83 12.39 5.90
CA LEU A 145 3.91 11.16 6.70
C LEU A 145 5.22 11.10 7.50
N LYS A 146 6.35 11.44 6.89
CA LYS A 146 7.64 11.51 7.61
C LYS A 146 7.62 12.52 8.77
N LYS A 147 6.96 13.67 8.58
CA LYS A 147 6.82 14.69 9.62
C LYS A 147 6.02 14.17 10.84
N VAL A 148 5.07 13.28 10.65
CA VAL A 148 4.31 12.62 11.74
C VAL A 148 5.12 11.51 12.40
N GLY A 149 6.19 11.03 11.76
CA GLY A 149 7.08 10.00 12.29
C GLY A 149 6.99 8.65 11.58
N PHE A 150 6.33 8.56 10.42
CA PHE A 150 6.37 7.36 9.60
C PHE A 150 7.74 7.13 8.98
N THR A 151 8.08 5.87 8.78
CA THR A 151 9.27 5.41 8.07
C THR A 151 8.88 4.42 6.97
N PHE A 152 9.76 4.15 6.01
CA PHE A 152 9.47 3.39 4.79
C PHE A 152 8.29 3.98 3.98
N VAL A 153 8.20 5.29 3.95
CA VAL A 153 7.20 6.06 3.22
C VAL A 153 7.87 7.06 2.26
N GLY A 154 8.87 6.59 1.51
CA GLY A 154 9.49 7.39 0.45
C GLY A 154 8.50 7.72 -0.69
N PRO A 155 8.81 8.68 -1.57
CA PRO A 155 7.88 9.11 -2.62
C PRO A 155 7.45 7.99 -3.56
N THR A 156 8.36 7.08 -3.92
CA THR A 156 8.05 5.90 -4.75
C THR A 156 7.06 4.96 -4.06
N ILE A 157 7.26 4.69 -2.77
CA ILE A 157 6.35 3.86 -1.96
C ILE A 157 5.00 4.56 -1.82
N CYS A 158 4.99 5.88 -1.56
CA CYS A 158 3.75 6.64 -1.48
C CYS A 158 2.97 6.63 -2.80
N TYR A 159 3.65 6.70 -3.95
CA TYR A 159 2.94 6.61 -5.23
C TYR A 159 2.35 5.22 -5.47
N ALA A 160 3.09 4.15 -5.20
CA ALA A 160 2.58 2.79 -5.25
C ALA A 160 1.38 2.60 -4.30
N TYR A 161 1.44 3.15 -3.11
CA TYR A 161 0.33 3.17 -2.16
C TYR A 161 -0.90 3.92 -2.70
N MET A 162 -0.71 5.09 -3.32
CA MET A 162 -1.79 5.85 -3.95
C MET A 162 -2.46 5.07 -5.08
N GLN A 163 -1.68 4.35 -5.90
CA GLN A 163 -2.19 3.46 -6.93
C GLN A 163 -3.00 2.31 -6.34
N ALA A 164 -2.44 1.61 -5.35
CA ALA A 164 -3.07 0.46 -4.72
C ALA A 164 -4.37 0.83 -3.97
N ALA A 165 -4.40 1.99 -3.30
CA ALA A 165 -5.55 2.51 -2.58
C ALA A 165 -6.60 3.20 -3.48
N GLY A 166 -6.37 3.25 -4.79
CA GLY A 166 -7.29 3.90 -5.74
C GLY A 166 -7.40 5.41 -5.59
N MET A 167 -6.42 6.05 -4.96
CA MET A 167 -6.30 7.51 -4.94
C MET A 167 -5.93 8.04 -6.32
N VAL A 168 -5.15 7.27 -7.07
CA VAL A 168 -4.93 7.43 -8.50
C VAL A 168 -5.38 6.14 -9.21
N MET A 169 -6.07 6.26 -10.32
CA MET A 169 -6.51 5.14 -11.13
C MET A 169 -5.58 5.03 -12.34
N ASP A 170 -4.62 4.11 -12.24
CA ASP A 170 -3.51 3.94 -13.19
C ASP A 170 -3.58 2.64 -14.01
N HIS A 171 -4.76 2.01 -14.07
CA HIS A 171 -4.98 0.96 -15.06
C HIS A 171 -4.76 1.53 -16.46
N THR A 172 -3.99 0.84 -17.31
CA THR A 172 -3.77 1.27 -18.68
C THR A 172 -5.06 1.24 -19.49
N THR A 173 -5.18 2.14 -20.47
CA THR A 173 -6.43 2.34 -21.24
C THR A 173 -6.90 1.12 -22.02
N ASP A 174 -6.01 0.17 -22.28
CA ASP A 174 -6.31 -1.15 -22.88
C ASP A 174 -6.77 -2.20 -21.86
N CYS A 175 -6.56 -1.95 -20.55
CA CYS A 175 -6.98 -2.84 -19.48
C CYS A 175 -8.51 -2.81 -19.31
N ASP A 176 -9.12 -3.98 -19.12
CA ASP A 176 -10.58 -4.08 -18.90
C ASP A 176 -11.02 -3.38 -17.60
N ARG A 177 -10.17 -3.35 -16.57
CA ARG A 177 -10.47 -2.65 -15.32
C ARG A 177 -10.53 -1.13 -15.50
N TYR A 178 -9.73 -0.56 -16.39
CA TYR A 178 -9.83 0.85 -16.74
C TYR A 178 -11.26 1.21 -17.15
N ARG A 179 -11.83 0.45 -18.10
CA ARG A 179 -13.18 0.72 -18.62
C ARG A 179 -14.27 0.64 -17.54
N LEU A 180 -14.13 -0.32 -16.61
CA LEU A 180 -15.10 -0.52 -15.53
C LEU A 180 -15.01 0.57 -14.46
N LEU A 181 -13.81 1.08 -14.15
CA LEU A 181 -13.59 2.09 -13.12
C LEU A 181 -13.86 3.52 -13.62
N VAL A 182 -13.63 3.78 -14.91
CA VAL A 182 -13.91 5.10 -15.53
C VAL A 182 -15.39 5.29 -15.83
N ASN A 183 -16.08 4.22 -16.22
CA ASN A 183 -17.51 4.25 -16.54
C ASN A 183 -18.26 3.20 -15.70
N PRO A 184 -18.40 3.42 -14.38
CA PRO A 184 -19.20 2.53 -13.55
C PRO A 184 -20.67 2.56 -14.05
N ARG A 185 -21.21 1.39 -14.41
CA ARG A 185 -22.62 1.23 -14.86
C ARG A 185 -23.56 1.41 -13.68
#